data_c501d8f5e686fa91231393c6a48c8670
#
_entry.id   c501d8f5e686fa91231393c6a48c8670
#
_cell.length_a   1.000
_cell.length_b   1.000
_cell.length_c   1.000
_cell.angle_alpha   90.00
_cell.angle_beta   90.00
_cell.angle_gamma   90.00
#
_symmetry.space_group_name_H-M   'P 1'
#
loop_
_entity.id
_entity.type
_entity.pdbx_description
1 polymer ?
#
loop_
_entity_poly.entity_id
_entity_poly.type
_entity_poly.pdbx_seq_one_letter_code
_entity_poly.pdbx_strand_id
1 'polypeptide(L)'
;MDDELSEYTFDEIEIGLTKQFQITITESMMDDFAKLTGDFSPIHTDKDYASTTTFEKRVVDGMLLASFLSKIVGMYLPGKHALYFSQSLDFRQPCFISDKITISSRVIDKSTSTKILKIESKITNQEGKTLLSGIGRVIVRDD
;
A
#
# COMPACT_ATOMS: atom_id res chain seq x y z
N MET A 1 14.52 8.85 1.08
CA MET A 1 14.30 7.67 1.94
C MET A 1 15.30 6.59 1.56
N ASP A 2 15.90 6.02 2.56
CA ASP A 2 16.81 4.89 2.36
C ASP A 2 15.98 3.64 2.08
N ASP A 3 16.14 3.05 0.89
CA ASP A 3 15.41 1.85 0.49
C ASP A 3 16.17 0.58 0.87
N GLU A 4 16.84 0.61 2.04
CA GLU A 4 17.54 -0.55 2.55
C GLU A 4 16.59 -1.68 2.89
N LEU A 5 16.88 -2.88 2.40
CA LEU A 5 16.12 -4.08 2.66
C LEU A 5 16.22 -4.51 4.12
N SER A 6 15.11 -4.57 4.82
CA SER A 6 15.05 -5.14 6.17
C SER A 6 15.16 -6.66 6.11
N GLU A 7 15.75 -7.25 7.14
CA GLU A 7 15.93 -8.70 7.24
C GLU A 7 15.49 -9.21 8.62
N TYR A 8 14.33 -8.73 9.07
CA TYR A 8 13.79 -9.15 10.38
C TYR A 8 13.48 -10.64 10.41
N THR A 9 13.92 -11.30 11.49
CA THR A 9 13.39 -12.61 11.86
C THR A 9 12.09 -12.44 12.64
N PHE A 10 11.30 -13.51 12.74
CA PHE A 10 10.03 -13.46 13.48
C PHE A 10 10.24 -12.99 14.93
N ASP A 11 11.25 -13.51 15.61
CA ASP A 11 11.49 -13.19 17.02
C ASP A 11 11.94 -11.74 17.25
N GLU A 12 12.58 -11.13 16.27
CA GLU A 12 13.02 -9.73 16.35
C GLU A 12 11.87 -8.73 16.26
N ILE A 13 10.71 -9.16 15.76
CA ILE A 13 9.58 -8.27 15.50
C ILE A 13 8.72 -8.14 16.74
N GLU A 14 8.57 -6.92 17.23
CA GLU A 14 7.73 -6.59 18.38
C GLU A 14 6.36 -6.11 17.91
N ILE A 15 5.30 -6.42 18.68
CA ILE A 15 3.99 -5.82 18.46
C ILE A 15 4.13 -4.31 18.63
N GLY A 16 3.59 -3.54 17.69
CA GLY A 16 3.74 -2.09 17.65
C GLY A 16 4.81 -1.59 16.69
N LEU A 17 5.69 -2.46 16.20
CA LEU A 17 6.69 -2.06 15.19
C LEU A 17 5.96 -1.47 13.99
N THR A 18 6.35 -0.26 13.62
CA THR A 18 5.70 0.51 12.54
C THR A 18 6.74 0.93 11.51
N LYS A 19 6.39 0.77 10.25
CA LYS A 19 7.17 1.27 9.11
C LYS A 19 6.28 2.12 8.24
N GLN A 20 6.88 3.13 7.61
CA GLN A 20 6.14 3.99 6.70
C GLN A 20 7.05 4.60 5.64
N PHE A 21 6.47 5.02 4.54
CA PHE A 21 7.14 5.83 3.53
C PHE A 21 6.14 6.77 2.86
N GLN A 22 6.65 7.78 2.16
CA GLN A 22 5.84 8.74 1.43
C GLN A 22 6.18 8.67 -0.05
N ILE A 23 5.17 8.90 -0.88
CA ILE A 23 5.34 9.00 -2.31
C ILE A 23 4.30 9.98 -2.86
N THR A 24 4.67 10.72 -3.91
CA THR A 24 3.75 11.59 -4.64
C THR A 24 3.24 10.84 -5.85
N ILE A 25 1.91 10.79 -6.02
CA ILE A 25 1.30 10.11 -7.16
C ILE A 25 1.50 10.94 -8.41
N THR A 26 2.06 10.32 -9.45
CA THR A 26 2.29 10.96 -10.73
C THR A 26 1.35 10.40 -11.81
N GLU A 27 1.15 11.17 -12.87
CA GLU A 27 0.40 10.73 -14.03
C GLU A 27 1.02 9.49 -14.66
N SER A 28 2.36 9.44 -14.75
CA SER A 28 3.05 8.28 -15.35
C SER A 28 2.84 7.00 -14.53
N MET A 29 2.75 7.07 -13.21
CA MET A 29 2.42 5.90 -12.38
C MET A 29 1.07 5.32 -12.77
N MET A 30 0.06 6.16 -12.97
CA MET A 30 -1.29 5.73 -13.33
C MET A 30 -1.30 5.12 -14.73
N ASP A 31 -0.61 5.74 -15.69
CA ASP A 31 -0.55 5.25 -17.06
C ASP A 31 0.22 3.93 -17.15
N ASP A 32 1.31 3.79 -16.40
CA ASP A 32 2.10 2.56 -16.33
C ASP A 32 1.29 1.41 -15.68
N PHE A 33 0.54 1.72 -14.63
CA PHE A 33 -0.30 0.73 -13.96
C PHE A 33 -1.42 0.23 -14.88
N ALA A 34 -2.04 1.13 -15.64
CA ALA A 34 -3.06 0.77 -16.63
C ALA A 34 -2.48 -0.17 -17.69
N LYS A 35 -1.29 0.13 -18.21
CA LYS A 35 -0.60 -0.71 -19.19
C LYS A 35 -0.24 -2.08 -18.61
N LEU A 36 0.24 -2.11 -17.38
CA LEU A 36 0.62 -3.36 -16.72
C LEU A 36 -0.56 -4.28 -16.48
N THR A 37 -1.68 -3.74 -16.03
CA THR A 37 -2.86 -4.52 -15.63
C THR A 37 -3.84 -4.76 -16.79
N GLY A 38 -3.82 -3.88 -17.79
CA GLY A 38 -4.85 -3.86 -18.84
C GLY A 38 -6.13 -3.13 -18.42
N ASP A 39 -6.16 -2.52 -17.24
CA ASP A 39 -7.31 -1.75 -16.76
C ASP A 39 -7.21 -0.30 -17.23
N PHE A 40 -7.89 -0.02 -18.34
CA PHE A 40 -8.00 1.31 -18.92
C PHE A 40 -9.35 1.94 -18.62
N SER A 41 -9.93 1.67 -17.45
CA SER A 41 -11.19 2.29 -17.04
C SER A 41 -11.07 3.82 -17.18
N PRO A 42 -12.03 4.48 -17.87
CA PRO A 42 -11.91 5.91 -18.21
C PRO A 42 -11.75 6.84 -17.00
N ILE A 43 -12.33 6.49 -15.86
CA ILE A 43 -12.18 7.33 -14.66
C ILE A 43 -10.71 7.45 -14.20
N HIS A 44 -9.90 6.44 -14.53
CA HIS A 44 -8.48 6.42 -14.18
C HIS A 44 -7.58 6.94 -15.29
N THR A 45 -8.01 6.82 -16.56
CA THR A 45 -7.12 6.99 -17.71
C THR A 45 -7.49 8.13 -18.65
N ASP A 46 -8.74 8.58 -18.64
CA ASP A 46 -9.25 9.58 -19.58
C ASP A 46 -9.57 10.89 -18.87
N LYS A 47 -8.69 11.87 -19.05
CA LYS A 47 -8.81 13.20 -18.42
C LYS A 47 -10.11 13.90 -18.82
N ASP A 48 -10.49 13.82 -20.10
CA ASP A 48 -11.70 14.51 -20.59
C ASP A 48 -12.94 13.88 -20.01
N TYR A 49 -13.01 12.55 -20.00
CA TYR A 49 -14.10 11.83 -19.35
C TYR A 49 -14.16 12.15 -17.86
N ALA A 50 -13.05 12.09 -17.16
CA ALA A 50 -12.98 12.33 -15.72
C ALA A 50 -13.47 13.73 -15.35
N SER A 51 -13.19 14.74 -16.21
CA SER A 51 -13.64 16.11 -16.01
C SER A 51 -15.15 16.26 -16.01
N THR A 52 -15.88 15.34 -16.62
CA THR A 52 -17.35 15.35 -16.66
C THR A 52 -17.99 14.66 -15.46
N THR A 53 -17.19 13.99 -14.63
CA THR A 53 -17.68 13.27 -13.45
C THR A 53 -17.72 14.18 -12.23
N THR A 54 -18.38 13.71 -11.16
CA THR A 54 -18.41 14.43 -9.88
C THR A 54 -17.02 14.64 -9.27
N PHE A 55 -16.03 13.85 -9.69
CA PHE A 55 -14.64 13.99 -9.23
C PHE A 55 -13.89 15.09 -9.95
N GLU A 56 -14.34 15.50 -11.13
CA GLU A 56 -13.77 16.56 -11.97
C GLU A 56 -12.35 16.30 -12.51
N LYS A 57 -11.73 15.22 -12.11
CA LYS A 57 -10.37 14.83 -12.52
C LYS A 57 -10.16 13.32 -12.36
N ARG A 58 -9.09 12.80 -12.96
CA ARG A 58 -8.77 11.37 -12.91
C ARG A 58 -8.60 10.92 -11.46
N VAL A 59 -9.30 9.83 -11.10
CA VAL A 59 -9.17 9.18 -9.79
C VAL A 59 -8.10 8.10 -9.88
N VAL A 60 -7.20 8.07 -8.92
CA VAL A 60 -6.15 7.05 -8.85
C VAL A 60 -6.78 5.68 -8.63
N ASP A 61 -6.34 4.67 -9.42
CA ASP A 61 -6.80 3.30 -9.26
C ASP A 61 -6.48 2.82 -7.83
N GLY A 62 -7.51 2.37 -7.11
CA GLY A 62 -7.33 1.89 -5.73
C GLY A 62 -6.35 0.73 -5.63
N MET A 63 -6.29 -0.14 -6.65
CA MET A 63 -5.33 -1.25 -6.65
C MET A 63 -3.90 -0.77 -6.86
N LEU A 64 -3.68 0.38 -7.51
CA LEU A 64 -2.36 1.01 -7.55
C LEU A 64 -1.95 1.41 -6.13
N LEU A 65 -2.84 2.05 -5.38
CA LEU A 65 -2.57 2.40 -3.98
C LEU A 65 -2.26 1.14 -3.16
N ALA A 66 -3.06 0.09 -3.32
CA ALA A 66 -2.86 -1.17 -2.61
C ALA A 66 -1.50 -1.79 -2.92
N SER A 67 -0.99 -1.61 -4.14
CA SER A 67 0.31 -2.17 -4.55
C SER A 67 1.47 -1.63 -3.71
N PHE A 68 1.35 -0.43 -3.13
CA PHE A 68 2.39 0.13 -2.27
C PHE A 68 2.51 -0.60 -0.92
N LEU A 69 1.49 -1.34 -0.50
CA LEU A 69 1.60 -2.21 0.67
C LEU A 69 2.61 -3.33 0.43
N SER A 70 2.75 -3.77 -0.81
CA SER A 70 3.78 -4.75 -1.19
C SER A 70 5.18 -4.24 -0.86
N LYS A 71 5.45 -2.96 -1.12
CA LYS A 71 6.77 -2.38 -0.82
C LYS A 71 7.05 -2.40 0.69
N ILE A 72 6.08 -2.03 1.53
CA ILE A 72 6.28 -2.06 2.98
C ILE A 72 6.61 -3.49 3.44
N VAL A 73 5.81 -4.45 3.02
CA VAL A 73 5.98 -5.84 3.45
C VAL A 73 7.28 -6.43 2.93
N GLY A 74 7.55 -6.25 1.65
CA GLY A 74 8.70 -6.87 0.99
C GLY A 74 10.03 -6.21 1.32
N MET A 75 10.03 -4.91 1.62
CA MET A 75 11.26 -4.17 1.84
C MET A 75 11.51 -3.82 3.30
N TYR A 76 10.45 -3.59 4.10
CA TYR A 76 10.62 -3.01 5.44
C TYR A 76 10.08 -3.87 6.57
N LEU A 77 8.95 -4.59 6.39
CA LEU A 77 8.26 -5.25 7.49
C LEU A 77 7.58 -6.56 7.03
N PRO A 78 8.19 -7.70 7.17
CA PRO A 78 9.52 -8.00 7.70
C PRO A 78 10.68 -7.80 6.73
N GLY A 79 10.40 -7.52 5.47
CA GLY A 79 11.40 -7.39 4.43
C GLY A 79 11.72 -8.72 3.75
N LYS A 80 13.01 -9.07 3.68
CA LYS A 80 13.54 -10.21 2.91
C LYS A 80 12.79 -11.53 3.13
N HIS A 81 12.38 -11.80 4.36
CA HIS A 81 11.77 -13.09 4.72
C HIS A 81 10.25 -13.11 4.61
N ALA A 82 9.67 -12.07 4.03
CA ALA A 82 8.21 -11.96 3.90
C ALA A 82 7.64 -12.94 2.88
N LEU A 83 6.52 -13.55 3.25
CA LEU A 83 5.62 -14.21 2.31
C LEU A 83 4.21 -13.72 2.61
N TYR A 84 3.64 -12.92 1.71
CA TYR A 84 2.30 -12.38 1.89
C TYR A 84 1.28 -13.51 1.87
N PHE A 85 0.43 -13.55 2.88
CA PHE A 85 -0.58 -14.60 3.05
C PHE A 85 -1.98 -14.09 2.71
N SER A 86 -2.36 -12.93 3.23
CA SER A 86 -3.68 -12.33 2.95
C SER A 86 -3.65 -10.82 3.18
N GLN A 87 -4.58 -10.12 2.55
CA GLN A 87 -4.74 -8.69 2.70
C GLN A 87 -6.20 -8.30 2.48
N SER A 88 -6.82 -7.66 3.47
CA SER A 88 -8.09 -6.97 3.27
C SER A 88 -7.84 -5.54 2.82
N LEU A 89 -8.78 -4.98 2.06
CA LEU A 89 -8.68 -3.62 1.52
C LEU A 89 -10.04 -2.94 1.62
N ASP A 90 -10.05 -1.75 2.20
CA ASP A 90 -11.21 -0.85 2.20
C ASP A 90 -10.77 0.46 1.54
N PHE A 91 -11.40 0.83 0.44
CA PHE A 91 -11.15 2.07 -0.28
C PHE A 91 -12.07 3.14 0.27
N ARG A 92 -11.50 4.10 1.01
CA ARG A 92 -12.30 5.03 1.82
C ARG A 92 -12.53 6.39 1.19
N GLN A 93 -11.52 6.95 0.54
CA GLN A 93 -11.56 8.27 -0.07
C GLN A 93 -10.82 8.24 -1.40
N PRO A 94 -11.24 9.05 -2.39
CA PRO A 94 -10.53 9.12 -3.66
C PRO A 94 -9.14 9.74 -3.50
N CYS A 95 -8.21 9.28 -4.33
CA CYS A 95 -6.87 9.83 -4.46
C CYS A 95 -6.71 10.42 -5.84
N PHE A 96 -5.93 11.49 -5.96
CA PHE A 96 -5.75 12.22 -7.21
C PHE A 96 -4.26 12.37 -7.55
N ILE A 97 -3.98 12.67 -8.82
CA ILE A 97 -2.62 12.99 -9.27
C ILE A 97 -2.09 14.15 -8.44
N SER A 98 -0.83 14.08 -8.08
CA SER A 98 -0.10 15.04 -7.23
C SER A 98 -0.39 14.92 -5.73
N ASP A 99 -1.30 14.04 -5.31
CA ASP A 99 -1.45 13.77 -3.89
C ASP A 99 -0.15 13.19 -3.33
N LYS A 100 0.27 13.71 -2.18
CA LYS A 100 1.39 13.19 -1.42
C LYS A 100 0.84 12.23 -0.38
N ILE A 101 1.09 10.95 -0.58
CA ILE A 101 0.53 9.91 0.27
C ILE A 101 1.57 9.34 1.23
N THR A 102 1.11 8.96 2.41
CA THR A 102 1.90 8.24 3.41
C THR A 102 1.33 6.85 3.56
N ILE A 103 2.16 5.86 3.32
CA ILE A 103 1.83 4.44 3.50
C ILE A 103 2.42 3.99 4.84
N SER A 104 1.60 3.50 5.75
CA SER A 104 2.00 3.13 7.10
C SER A 104 1.48 1.74 7.46
N SER A 105 2.33 0.92 8.06
CA SER A 105 1.98 -0.44 8.50
C SER A 105 2.51 -0.68 9.90
N ARG A 106 1.68 -1.28 10.76
CA ARG A 106 2.01 -1.56 12.16
C ARG A 106 1.66 -3.00 12.51
N VAL A 107 2.57 -3.70 13.15
CA VAL A 107 2.32 -5.05 13.66
C VAL A 107 1.37 -4.95 14.85
N ILE A 108 0.20 -5.62 14.75
CA ILE A 108 -0.82 -5.60 15.81
C ILE A 108 -0.94 -6.95 16.51
N ASP A 109 -0.43 -8.02 15.91
CA ASP A 109 -0.42 -9.35 16.52
C ASP A 109 0.61 -10.22 15.83
N LYS A 110 1.04 -11.29 16.49
CA LYS A 110 1.95 -12.29 15.93
C LYS A 110 1.67 -13.65 16.54
N SER A 111 1.69 -14.68 15.69
CA SER A 111 1.44 -16.07 16.08
C SER A 111 2.73 -16.88 16.02
N THR A 112 3.21 -17.37 17.15
CA THR A 112 4.45 -18.15 17.23
C THR A 112 4.33 -19.48 16.48
N SER A 113 3.16 -20.13 16.55
CA SER A 113 2.97 -21.46 15.94
C SER A 113 2.96 -21.41 14.41
N THR A 114 2.45 -20.32 13.81
CA THR A 114 2.31 -20.19 12.36
C THR A 114 3.37 -19.26 11.75
N LYS A 115 4.08 -18.50 12.57
CA LYS A 115 4.99 -17.44 12.15
C LYS A 115 4.30 -16.33 11.35
N ILE A 116 2.99 -16.14 11.57
CA ILE A 116 2.19 -15.10 10.89
C ILE A 116 2.17 -13.83 11.73
N LEU A 117 2.50 -12.72 11.08
CA LEU A 117 2.28 -11.37 11.60
C LEU A 117 0.92 -10.88 11.13
N LYS A 118 0.18 -10.22 12.01
CA LYS A 118 -1.02 -9.45 11.65
C LYS A 118 -0.63 -7.98 11.61
N ILE A 119 -0.84 -7.35 10.46
CA ILE A 119 -0.37 -5.99 10.19
C ILE A 119 -1.55 -5.11 9.82
N GLU A 120 -1.71 -4.00 10.53
CA GLU A 120 -2.68 -2.97 10.20
C GLU A 120 -2.00 -1.93 9.32
N SER A 121 -2.57 -1.69 8.15
CA SER A 121 -2.02 -0.73 7.19
C SER A 121 -3.04 0.35 6.85
N LYS A 122 -2.54 1.55 6.61
CA LYS A 122 -3.35 2.64 6.09
C LYS A 122 -2.52 3.52 5.16
N ILE A 123 -3.22 4.14 4.22
CA ILE A 123 -2.65 5.15 3.33
C ILE A 123 -3.43 6.44 3.55
N THR A 124 -2.71 7.51 3.86
CA THR A 124 -3.30 8.84 4.09
C THR A 124 -2.76 9.83 3.07
N ASN A 125 -3.54 10.88 2.77
CA ASN A 125 -3.08 11.95 1.89
C ASN A 125 -2.46 13.10 2.71
N GLN A 126 -2.06 14.19 2.02
CA GLN A 126 -1.43 15.37 2.65
C GLN A 126 -2.34 16.10 3.64
N GLU A 127 -3.64 15.86 3.59
CA GLU A 127 -4.62 16.45 4.52
C GLU A 127 -4.91 15.52 5.71
N GLY A 128 -4.22 14.37 5.79
CA GLY A 128 -4.44 13.38 6.84
C GLY A 128 -5.68 12.52 6.65
N LYS A 129 -6.34 12.58 5.50
CA LYS A 129 -7.51 11.75 5.20
C LYS A 129 -7.06 10.34 4.86
N THR A 130 -7.76 9.34 5.43
CA THR A 130 -7.49 7.94 5.11
C THR A 130 -8.08 7.59 3.74
N LEU A 131 -7.23 7.22 2.80
CA LEU A 131 -7.62 6.82 1.45
C LEU A 131 -7.90 5.33 1.39
N LEU A 132 -7.09 4.53 2.07
CA LEU A 132 -7.15 3.07 2.08
C LEU A 132 -6.78 2.58 3.47
N SER A 133 -7.45 1.51 3.92
CA SER A 133 -7.09 0.80 5.15
C SER A 133 -7.27 -0.70 4.93
N GLY A 134 -6.57 -1.50 5.72
CA GLY A 134 -6.70 -2.96 5.63
C GLY A 134 -5.85 -3.69 6.65
N ILE A 135 -6.10 -4.99 6.72
CA ILE A 135 -5.36 -5.91 7.59
C ILE A 135 -4.65 -6.93 6.71
N GLY A 136 -3.34 -7.01 6.87
CA GLY A 136 -2.51 -7.99 6.20
C GLY A 136 -2.08 -9.10 7.14
N ARG A 137 -1.86 -10.28 6.57
CA ARG A 137 -1.22 -11.40 7.26
C ARG A 137 -0.02 -11.82 6.45
N VAL A 138 1.12 -11.88 7.11
CA VAL A 138 2.42 -12.12 6.46
C VAL A 138 3.14 -13.20 7.24
N ILE A 139 3.59 -14.23 6.53
CA ILE A 139 4.44 -15.27 7.10
C ILE A 139 5.88 -14.76 7.10
N VAL A 140 6.58 -14.92 8.22
CA VAL A 140 8.03 -14.64 8.28
C VAL A 140 8.74 -15.99 8.12
N ARG A 141 9.39 -16.20 6.97
CA ARG A 141 10.10 -17.43 6.67
C ARG A 141 11.40 -17.52 7.48
N ASP A 142 11.84 -18.75 7.74
CA ASP A 142 13.10 -19.02 8.45
C ASP A 142 14.31 -19.14 7.51
N ASP A 143 14.08 -19.16 6.19
CA ASP A 143 15.12 -19.36 5.16
C ASP A 143 15.67 -18.06 4.56
#